data_2f097fd6a98dd031c9e106f9409152a7
#
_entry.id   2f097fd6a98dd031c9e106f9409152a7
#
_cell.length_a   1.000
_cell.length_b   1.000
_cell.length_c   1.000
_cell.angle_alpha   90.00
_cell.angle_beta   90.00
_cell.angle_gamma   90.00
#
_symmetry.space_group_name_H-M   'P 1'
#
loop_
_entity.id
_entity.type
_entity.pdbx_description
1 polymer ?
#
loop_
_entity_poly.entity_id
_entity_poly.type
_entity_poly.pdbx_seq_one_letter_code
_entity_poly.pdbx_strand_id
1 'polypeptide(L)'
;MNTKNNQRTRLSKILLKNALMDLLGEKGSVAKISVRELCERADLNRSTFYAHYSEPKELLEEVENELLDATQDHLKKIGAENDLGAHRYLLSF
;
A
#
# COMPACT_ATOMS: atom_id res chain seq x y z
N MET A 1 15.56 -18.82 -11.07
CA MET A 1 14.85 -17.86 -10.68
C MET A 1 13.52 -17.64 -11.24
N ASN A 2 12.67 -17.39 -10.46
CA ASN A 2 11.37 -17.60 -10.78
C ASN A 2 10.63 -16.35 -11.02
N THR A 3 10.70 -15.84 -12.22
CA THR A 3 9.98 -14.66 -12.65
C THR A 3 8.48 -14.83 -12.46
N LYS A 4 7.97 -16.02 -12.71
CA LYS A 4 6.56 -16.31 -12.51
C LYS A 4 6.15 -16.15 -11.05
N ASN A 5 6.96 -16.68 -10.12
CA ASN A 5 6.65 -16.57 -8.70
C ASN A 5 6.70 -15.13 -8.23
N ASN A 6 7.66 -14.36 -8.71
CA ASN A 6 7.76 -12.94 -8.38
C ASN A 6 6.56 -12.17 -8.88
N GLN A 7 6.09 -12.49 -10.08
CA GLN A 7 4.92 -11.84 -10.65
C GLN A 7 3.66 -12.18 -9.87
N ARG A 8 3.51 -13.45 -9.47
CA ARG A 8 2.37 -13.88 -8.68
C ARG A 8 2.35 -13.20 -7.31
N THR A 9 3.50 -13.14 -6.67
CA THR A 9 3.64 -12.47 -5.38
C THR A 9 3.26 -11.01 -5.50
N ARG A 10 3.76 -10.35 -6.52
CA ARG A 10 3.48 -8.93 -6.74
C ARG A 10 1.99 -8.72 -6.99
N LEU A 11 1.39 -9.54 -7.83
CA LEU A 11 -0.03 -9.43 -8.14
C LEU A 11 -0.88 -9.67 -6.90
N SER A 12 -0.57 -10.71 -6.13
CA SER A 12 -1.31 -11.00 -4.90
C SER A 12 -1.27 -9.82 -3.94
N LYS A 13 -0.10 -9.21 -3.77
CA LYS A 13 0.03 -8.05 -2.90
C LYS A 13 -0.78 -6.86 -3.40
N ILE A 14 -0.76 -6.63 -4.70
CA ILE A 14 -1.54 -5.53 -5.30
C ILE A 14 -3.02 -5.75 -5.06
N LEU A 15 -3.51 -6.97 -5.29
CA LEU A 15 -4.91 -7.28 -5.08
C LEU A 15 -5.32 -7.11 -3.62
N LEU A 16 -4.45 -7.54 -2.70
CA LEU A 16 -4.72 -7.40 -1.27
C LEU A 16 -4.73 -5.92 -0.85
N LYS A 17 -3.80 -5.14 -1.37
CA LYS A 17 -3.74 -3.70 -1.06
C LYS A 17 -4.97 -2.97 -1.57
N ASN A 18 -5.40 -3.29 -2.78
CA ASN A 18 -6.62 -2.69 -3.34
C ASN A 18 -7.84 -3.06 -2.52
N ALA A 19 -7.95 -4.35 -2.12
CA ALA A 19 -9.05 -4.80 -1.29
C ALA A 19 -9.05 -4.09 0.06
N LEU A 20 -7.87 -3.90 0.63
CA LEU A 20 -7.74 -3.19 1.91
C LEU A 20 -8.23 -1.74 1.79
N MET A 21 -7.83 -1.05 0.74
CA MET A 21 -8.25 0.34 0.55
C MET A 21 -9.75 0.45 0.38
N ASP A 22 -10.35 -0.47 -0.37
CA ASP A 22 -11.80 -0.51 -0.52
C ASP A 22 -12.49 -0.71 0.82
N LEU A 23 -12.03 -1.69 1.59
CA LEU A 23 -12.63 -2.00 2.89
C LEU A 23 -12.42 -0.88 3.91
N LEU A 24 -11.26 -0.22 3.86
CA LEU A 24 -11.04 0.94 4.72
C LEU A 24 -12.04 2.06 4.44
N GLY A 25 -12.34 2.27 3.16
CA GLY A 25 -13.35 3.25 2.78
C GLY A 25 -14.73 2.90 3.31
N GLU A 26 -15.06 1.60 3.36
CA GLU A 26 -16.36 1.15 3.85
C GLU A 26 -16.44 1.13 5.37
N LYS A 27 -15.39 0.66 6.03
CA LYS A 27 -15.43 0.40 7.48
C LYS A 27 -14.76 1.48 8.33
N GLY A 28 -13.90 2.27 7.73
CA GLY A 28 -13.27 3.39 8.42
C GLY A 28 -12.07 3.03 9.28
N SER A 29 -11.79 1.76 9.52
CA SER A 29 -10.69 1.35 10.38
C SER A 29 -10.22 -0.05 10.03
N VAL A 30 -8.91 -0.26 10.03
CA VAL A 30 -8.32 -1.58 9.77
C VAL A 30 -8.71 -2.58 10.88
N ALA A 31 -8.97 -2.08 12.08
CA ALA A 31 -9.39 -2.95 13.18
C ALA A 31 -10.72 -3.67 12.91
N LYS A 32 -11.52 -3.14 12.00
CA LYS A 32 -12.81 -3.71 11.62
C LYS A 32 -12.72 -4.64 10.42
N ILE A 33 -11.51 -4.83 9.87
CA ILE A 33 -11.31 -5.61 8.66
C ILE A 33 -10.68 -6.95 9.04
N SER A 34 -11.29 -8.04 8.57
CA SER A 34 -10.77 -9.39 8.81
C SER A 34 -9.97 -9.87 7.60
N VAL A 35 -9.11 -10.86 7.83
CA VAL A 35 -8.39 -11.54 6.74
C VAL A 35 -9.40 -12.16 5.77
N ARG A 36 -10.48 -12.72 6.30
CA ARG A 36 -11.51 -13.33 5.48
C ARG A 36 -12.10 -12.32 4.49
N GLU A 37 -12.45 -11.13 4.98
CA GLU A 37 -13.02 -10.09 4.13
C GLU A 37 -12.04 -9.63 3.06
N LEU A 38 -10.78 -9.46 3.45
CA LEU A 38 -9.73 -9.08 2.51
C LEU A 38 -9.59 -10.11 1.39
N CYS A 39 -9.51 -11.37 1.77
CA CYS A 39 -9.32 -12.45 0.81
C CYS A 39 -10.53 -12.63 -0.09
N GLU A 40 -11.72 -12.48 0.45
CA GLU A 40 -12.94 -12.55 -0.35
C GLU A 40 -12.98 -11.42 -1.38
N ARG A 41 -12.65 -10.21 -0.94
CA ARG A 41 -12.66 -9.05 -1.83
C ARG A 41 -11.57 -9.15 -2.90
N ALA A 42 -10.41 -9.68 -2.54
CA ALA A 42 -9.29 -9.83 -3.46
C ALA A 42 -9.38 -11.11 -4.31
N ASP A 43 -10.33 -11.97 -4.00
CA ASP A 43 -10.51 -13.28 -4.65
C ASP A 43 -9.25 -14.14 -4.50
N LEU A 44 -8.75 -14.22 -3.29
CA LEU A 44 -7.54 -14.98 -2.95
C LEU A 44 -7.81 -15.90 -1.77
N ASN A 45 -6.98 -16.92 -1.62
CA ASN A 45 -7.02 -17.82 -0.47
C ASN A 45 -6.35 -17.17 0.73
N ARG A 46 -6.79 -17.58 1.93
CA ARG A 46 -6.16 -17.10 3.16
C ARG A 46 -4.69 -17.46 3.24
N SER A 47 -4.32 -18.64 2.70
CA SER A 47 -2.92 -19.04 2.68
C SER A 47 -2.06 -18.06 1.91
N THR A 48 -2.60 -17.46 0.86
CA THR A 48 -1.90 -16.44 0.11
C THR A 48 -1.64 -15.20 0.95
N PHE A 49 -2.64 -14.79 1.74
CA PHE A 49 -2.46 -13.68 2.67
C PHE A 49 -1.37 -13.99 3.69
N TYR A 50 -1.47 -15.14 4.35
CA TYR A 50 -0.54 -15.51 5.40
C TYR A 50 0.87 -15.81 4.91
N ALA A 51 1.04 -16.01 3.60
CA ALA A 51 2.37 -16.13 3.03
C ALA A 51 3.13 -14.80 3.07
N HIS A 52 2.42 -13.68 3.19
CA HIS A 52 3.04 -12.35 3.14
C HIS A 52 2.82 -11.52 4.39
N TYR A 53 1.72 -11.72 5.11
CA TYR A 53 1.33 -10.89 6.25
C TYR A 53 0.77 -11.76 7.37
N SER A 54 0.81 -11.25 8.59
CA SER A 54 0.21 -11.92 9.76
C SER A 54 -1.20 -11.41 10.03
N GLU A 55 -1.42 -10.14 9.77
CA GLU A 55 -2.71 -9.50 10.06
C GLU A 55 -2.92 -8.31 9.12
N PRO A 56 -4.17 -7.84 8.99
CA PRO A 56 -4.46 -6.71 8.10
C PRO A 56 -3.69 -5.45 8.42
N LYS A 57 -3.36 -5.24 9.69
CA LYS A 57 -2.58 -4.07 10.10
C LYS A 57 -1.21 -4.02 9.44
N GLU A 58 -0.56 -5.18 9.29
CA GLU A 58 0.73 -5.25 8.63
C GLU A 58 0.63 -4.83 7.17
N LEU A 59 -0.45 -5.24 6.52
CA LEU A 59 -0.70 -4.86 5.14
C LEU A 59 -0.88 -3.34 5.03
N LEU A 60 -1.63 -2.76 5.95
CA LEU A 60 -1.81 -1.31 5.98
C LEU A 60 -0.48 -0.58 6.19
N GLU A 61 0.34 -1.08 7.11
CA GLU A 61 1.65 -0.50 7.36
C GLU A 61 2.53 -0.50 6.11
N GLU A 62 2.47 -1.57 5.34
CA GLU A 62 3.23 -1.64 4.09
C GLU A 62 2.75 -0.60 3.09
N VAL A 63 1.43 -0.44 2.97
CA VAL A 63 0.85 0.57 2.08
C VAL A 63 1.27 1.97 2.51
N GLU A 64 1.21 2.24 3.82
CA GLU A 64 1.60 3.54 4.35
C GLU A 64 3.07 3.84 4.10
N ASN A 65 3.93 2.84 4.28
CA ASN A 65 5.36 3.00 4.03
C ASN A 65 5.65 3.25 2.56
N GLU A 66 4.96 2.57 1.67
CA GLU A 66 5.12 2.77 0.24
C GLU A 66 4.70 4.18 -0.18
N LEU A 67 3.61 4.67 0.40
CA LEU A 67 3.15 6.03 0.12
C LEU A 67 4.15 7.07 0.61
N LEU A 68 4.70 6.86 1.80
CA LEU A 68 5.71 7.77 2.35
C LEU A 68 6.97 7.79 1.48
N ASP A 69 7.44 6.62 1.06
CA ASP A 69 8.63 6.53 0.21
C ASP A 69 8.40 7.24 -1.12
N ALA A 70 7.26 7.01 -1.75
CA ALA A 70 6.93 7.66 -3.01
C ALA A 70 6.85 9.17 -2.85
N THR A 71 6.27 9.64 -1.76
CA THR A 71 6.13 11.06 -1.47
C THR A 71 7.51 11.69 -1.25
N GLN A 72 8.35 11.03 -0.48
CA GLN A 72 9.71 11.54 -0.21
C GLN A 72 10.53 11.64 -1.48
N ASP A 73 10.47 10.61 -2.33
CA ASP A 73 11.18 10.62 -3.60
C ASP A 73 10.71 11.75 -4.49
N HIS A 74 9.40 11.96 -4.54
CA HIS A 74 8.82 13.03 -5.34
C HIS A 74 9.29 14.40 -4.85
N LEU A 75 9.26 14.61 -3.54
CA LEU A 75 9.72 15.86 -2.94
C LEU A 75 11.19 16.10 -3.18
N LYS A 76 12.02 15.06 -3.13
CA LYS A 76 13.43 15.18 -3.42
C LYS A 76 13.67 15.62 -4.84
N LYS A 77 12.95 15.05 -5.79
CA LYS A 77 13.08 15.42 -7.20
C LYS A 77 12.71 16.88 -7.41
N ILE A 78 11.62 17.32 -6.84
CA ILE A 78 11.17 18.71 -6.94
C ILE A 78 12.21 19.62 -6.32
N GLY A 79 12.71 19.29 -5.14
CA GLY A 79 13.71 20.05 -4.45
C GLY A 79 15.01 20.20 -5.22
N ALA A 80 15.44 19.09 -5.87
CA ALA A 80 16.67 19.10 -6.66
C ALA A 80 16.54 19.97 -7.90
N GLU A 81 15.37 19.98 -8.50
CA GLU A 81 15.15 20.70 -9.76
C GLU A 81 14.77 22.16 -9.55
N ASN A 82 14.06 22.44 -8.46
CA ASN A 82 13.53 23.79 -8.25
C ASN A 82 13.30 24.02 -6.76
N ASP A 83 14.39 24.12 -6.05
CA ASP A 83 14.38 24.22 -4.60
C ASP A 83 13.52 25.35 -4.08
N LEU A 84 13.74 26.56 -4.58
CA LEU A 84 13.00 27.73 -4.12
C LEU A 84 11.52 27.64 -4.45
N GLY A 85 11.21 27.13 -5.63
CA GLY A 85 9.83 26.95 -6.05
C GLY A 85 9.09 25.95 -5.17
N ALA A 86 9.73 24.84 -4.89
CA ALA A 86 9.14 23.79 -4.06
C ALA A 86 8.90 24.30 -2.64
N HIS A 87 9.88 25.02 -2.10
CA HIS A 87 9.78 25.56 -0.76
C HIS A 87 8.64 26.57 -0.65
N ARG A 88 8.57 27.48 -1.59
CA ARG A 88 7.51 28.48 -1.63
C ARG A 88 6.15 27.83 -1.72
N TYR A 89 6.03 26.79 -2.55
CA TYR A 89 4.79 26.10 -2.74
C TYR A 89 4.30 25.43 -1.46
N LEU A 90 5.22 24.82 -0.72
CA LEU A 90 4.90 24.18 0.55
C LEU A 90 4.47 25.21 1.59
N LEU A 91 5.10 26.38 1.59
CA LEU A 91 4.75 27.41 2.55
C LEU A 91 3.44 28.10 2.27
N SER A 92 2.95 28.00 1.03
CA SER A 92 1.68 28.67 0.70
C SER A 92 0.47 27.89 1.18
N PHE A 93 0.68 26.71 1.70
CA PHE A 93 -0.37 25.96 2.34
C PHE A 93 -0.29 26.08 3.84
#